data_ed6dba6c225b6c86e284645ba547391a
#
_entry.id   ed6dba6c225b6c86e284645ba547391a
#
_cell.length_a   1.000
_cell.length_b   1.000
_cell.length_c   1.000
_cell.angle_alpha   90.00
_cell.angle_beta   90.00
_cell.angle_gamma   90.00
#
_symmetry.space_group_name_H-M   'P 1'
#
loop_
_entity.id
_entity.type
_entity.pdbx_description
1 polymer ?
#
loop_
_entity_poly.entity_id
_entity_poly.type
_entity_poly.pdbx_seq_one_letter_code
_entity_poly.pdbx_strand_id
1 'polypeptide(L)'
;MASGGKKLARPAFADDDGSPDLELRTALISPTDSLIALLKTSRLLVAVVAVADETSADGSDKSSHLAAVSMINDAGQKGLLAFTGVDSLAIWDPTARPVPVLGAEAAQSAIVDGAEALVIDVAGPQRYVVTGIALVELAVAD
;
A
#
# COMPACT_ATOMS: atom_id res chain seq x y z
N MET A 1 12.29 20.79 -10.28
CA MET A 1 12.61 20.38 -10.14
C MET A 1 13.01 19.32 -9.97
N ALA A 2 13.26 19.00 -10.31
CA ALA A 2 13.54 17.87 -10.19
C ALA A 2 14.37 17.60 -9.34
N SER A 3 14.34 17.35 -8.61
CA SER A 3 15.15 17.11 -7.81
C SER A 3 15.81 15.97 -7.92
N GLY A 4 16.74 15.64 -7.62
CA GLY A 4 17.49 14.49 -7.79
C GLY A 4 16.83 13.21 -7.48
N GLY A 5 15.82 13.19 -6.74
CA GLY A 5 15.16 11.95 -6.41
C GLY A 5 14.08 11.61 -7.40
N LYS A 6 13.67 10.36 -7.42
CA LYS A 6 12.52 9.97 -8.16
C LYS A 6 11.29 10.52 -7.51
N LYS A 7 10.47 11.18 -8.25
CA LYS A 7 9.19 11.62 -7.75
C LYS A 7 8.15 10.56 -8.01
N LEU A 8 7.19 10.46 -7.12
CA LEU A 8 6.11 9.51 -7.27
C LEU A 8 5.08 10.04 -8.26
N ALA A 9 4.36 9.12 -8.89
CA ALA A 9 3.64 9.42 -10.11
C ALA A 9 2.36 10.22 -9.95
N ARG A 10 1.76 10.24 -8.77
CA ARG A 10 0.44 10.85 -8.60
C ARG A 10 0.56 12.33 -8.34
N PRO A 11 -0.30 13.15 -8.96
CA PRO A 11 -0.22 14.61 -8.76
C PRO A 11 -0.35 15.03 -7.30
N ALA A 12 -1.18 14.35 -6.52
CA ALA A 12 -1.33 14.68 -5.11
C ALA A 12 -0.05 14.49 -4.31
N PHE A 13 0.91 13.73 -4.86
CA PHE A 13 2.17 13.42 -4.19
C PHE A 13 3.36 13.83 -5.05
N ALA A 14 3.20 14.88 -5.85
CA ALA A 14 4.21 15.26 -6.84
C ALA A 14 5.57 15.57 -6.21
N ASP A 15 5.57 16.08 -4.98
CA ASP A 15 6.81 16.42 -4.30
C ASP A 15 7.30 15.32 -3.36
N ASP A 16 6.62 14.17 -3.35
CA ASP A 16 6.93 13.07 -2.44
C ASP A 16 7.98 12.18 -3.08
N ASP A 17 9.08 11.98 -2.40
CA ASP A 17 10.15 11.10 -2.86
C ASP A 17 10.09 9.71 -2.22
N GLY A 18 9.05 9.43 -1.46
CA GLY A 18 8.90 8.13 -0.80
C GLY A 18 9.66 8.01 0.51
N SER A 19 10.22 9.09 1.02
CA SER A 19 10.91 9.04 2.31
C SER A 19 9.95 8.56 3.40
N PRO A 20 10.47 7.83 4.39
CA PRO A 20 9.60 7.28 5.44
C PRO A 20 8.88 8.37 6.22
N ASP A 21 7.64 8.06 6.57
CA ASP A 21 6.82 8.93 7.40
C ASP A 21 7.13 8.60 8.86
N LEU A 22 7.97 9.42 9.48
CA LEU A 22 8.47 9.13 10.83
C LEU A 22 7.40 9.26 11.89
N GLU A 23 6.46 10.19 11.69
CA GLU A 23 5.34 10.33 12.63
C GLU A 23 4.49 9.08 12.62
N LEU A 24 4.20 8.56 11.45
CA LEU A 24 3.42 7.34 11.34
C LEU A 24 4.16 6.15 11.92
N ARG A 25 5.46 6.04 11.66
CA ARG A 25 6.24 4.93 12.22
C ARG A 25 6.23 4.94 13.73
N THR A 26 6.34 6.12 14.34
CA THR A 26 6.25 6.23 15.79
C THR A 26 4.89 5.77 16.29
N ALA A 27 3.84 6.17 15.60
CA ALA A 27 2.49 5.79 16.00
C ALA A 27 2.26 4.29 15.88
N LEU A 28 2.89 3.64 14.89
CA LEU A 28 2.74 2.19 14.73
C LEU A 28 3.46 1.41 15.82
N ILE A 29 4.54 1.97 16.38
CA ILE A 29 5.25 1.32 17.48
C ILE A 29 4.42 1.36 18.76
N SER A 30 3.73 2.48 19.00
CA SER A 30 2.92 2.64 20.21
C SER A 30 1.53 3.12 19.81
N PRO A 31 0.70 2.22 19.28
CA PRO A 31 -0.60 2.62 18.76
C PRO A 31 -1.53 3.18 19.83
N THR A 32 -2.28 4.18 19.47
CA THR A 32 -3.30 4.77 20.31
C THR A 32 -4.63 4.74 19.59
N ASP A 33 -5.68 5.21 20.26
CA ASP A 33 -7.01 5.29 19.64
C ASP A 33 -7.04 6.20 18.42
N SER A 34 -6.03 7.05 18.26
CA SER A 34 -5.97 7.99 17.14
C SER A 34 -5.31 7.40 15.90
N LEU A 35 -4.83 6.15 15.98
CA LEU A 35 -4.04 5.59 14.88
C LEU A 35 -4.83 5.52 13.58
N ILE A 36 -6.08 5.08 13.62
CA ILE A 36 -6.86 4.95 12.39
C ILE A 36 -7.07 6.32 11.73
N ALA A 37 -7.34 7.36 12.54
CA ALA A 37 -7.48 8.70 12.00
C ALA A 37 -6.19 9.18 11.35
N LEU A 38 -5.05 8.89 11.95
CA LEU A 38 -3.77 9.25 11.37
C LEU A 38 -3.52 8.47 10.08
N LEU A 39 -3.79 7.16 10.08
CA LEU A 39 -3.58 6.33 8.90
C LEU A 39 -4.41 6.80 7.72
N LYS A 40 -5.64 7.27 7.95
CA LYS A 40 -6.51 7.69 6.85
C LYS A 40 -5.85 8.70 5.94
N THR A 41 -5.12 9.63 6.51
CA THR A 41 -4.53 10.73 5.76
C THR A 41 -3.03 10.56 5.57
N SER A 42 -2.45 9.48 6.08
CA SER A 42 -1.03 9.22 5.90
C SER A 42 -0.77 8.68 4.50
N ARG A 43 0.36 9.10 3.92
CA ARG A 43 0.79 8.56 2.65
C ARG A 43 1.44 7.20 2.91
N LEU A 44 0.93 6.18 2.26
CA LEU A 44 1.55 4.86 2.23
C LEU A 44 2.00 4.59 0.81
N LEU A 45 2.88 3.62 0.65
CA LEU A 45 3.27 3.14 -0.66
C LEU A 45 2.73 1.73 -0.83
N VAL A 46 2.15 1.44 -1.99
CA VAL A 46 1.83 0.07 -2.37
C VAL A 46 2.77 -0.34 -3.48
N ALA A 47 3.10 -1.61 -3.54
CA ALA A 47 3.87 -2.15 -4.66
C ALA A 47 2.88 -2.56 -5.74
N VAL A 48 3.21 -2.27 -6.99
CA VAL A 48 2.32 -2.65 -8.08
C VAL A 48 3.07 -3.53 -9.06
N VAL A 49 2.32 -4.42 -9.69
CA VAL A 49 2.83 -5.29 -10.73
C VAL A 49 1.86 -5.25 -11.89
N ALA A 50 2.36 -5.50 -13.09
CA ALA A 50 1.50 -5.61 -14.26
C ALA A 50 0.90 -7.00 -14.29
N VAL A 51 -0.41 -7.05 -14.43
CA VAL A 51 -1.14 -8.32 -14.51
C VAL A 51 -1.76 -8.39 -15.90
N ALA A 52 -1.45 -9.46 -16.62
CA ALA A 52 -2.00 -9.65 -17.95
C ALA A 52 -3.47 -10.06 -17.84
N ASP A 53 -4.31 -9.43 -18.65
CA ASP A 53 -5.70 -9.82 -18.72
C ASP A 53 -5.84 -11.02 -19.65
N GLU A 54 -6.71 -11.93 -19.29
CA GLU A 54 -6.86 -13.14 -20.06
C GLU A 54 -8.06 -13.09 -20.98
N THR A 55 -8.44 -11.92 -21.39
CA THR A 55 -9.71 -11.79 -22.08
C THR A 55 -9.61 -11.95 -23.57
N SER A 56 -8.42 -11.99 -24.11
CA SER A 56 -8.27 -11.97 -25.55
C SER A 56 -8.31 -13.38 -26.08
N ALA A 57 -9.44 -13.79 -26.55
CA ALA A 57 -9.61 -15.15 -27.05
C ALA A 57 -8.73 -15.43 -28.25
N ASP A 58 -8.48 -14.42 -29.06
CA ASP A 58 -7.67 -14.59 -30.27
C ASP A 58 -6.20 -14.25 -30.05
N GLY A 59 -5.87 -13.84 -28.83
CA GLY A 59 -4.49 -13.52 -28.51
C GLY A 59 -3.96 -12.25 -29.11
N SER A 60 -4.76 -11.54 -29.86
CA SER A 60 -4.26 -10.37 -30.57
C SER A 60 -4.31 -9.11 -29.76
N ASP A 61 -5.07 -9.09 -28.67
CA ASP A 61 -5.31 -7.86 -27.97
C ASP A 61 -5.04 -8.09 -26.50
N LYS A 62 -3.79 -8.24 -26.16
CA LYS A 62 -3.42 -8.49 -24.80
C LYS A 62 -3.30 -7.18 -24.07
N SER A 63 -4.16 -6.98 -23.13
CA SER A 63 -4.07 -5.82 -22.26
C SER A 63 -3.51 -6.26 -20.91
N SER A 64 -3.08 -5.28 -20.14
CA SER A 64 -2.63 -5.52 -18.80
C SER A 64 -3.06 -4.35 -17.94
N HIS A 65 -3.12 -4.57 -16.65
CA HIS A 65 -3.42 -3.51 -15.69
C HIS A 65 -2.46 -3.62 -14.53
N LEU A 66 -2.33 -2.55 -13.77
CA LEU A 66 -1.49 -2.56 -12.58
C LEU A 66 -2.33 -3.00 -11.40
N ALA A 67 -1.78 -3.89 -10.61
CA ALA A 67 -2.45 -4.36 -9.41
C ALA A 67 -1.50 -4.24 -8.22
N ALA A 68 -2.04 -3.83 -7.09
CA ALA A 68 -1.26 -3.79 -5.85
C ALA A 68 -0.98 -5.21 -5.37
N VAL A 69 0.20 -5.40 -4.83
CA VAL A 69 0.65 -6.72 -4.40
C VAL A 69 0.01 -7.10 -3.08
N SER A 70 -0.45 -8.32 -2.99
CA SER A 70 -1.00 -8.91 -1.76
C SER A 70 -0.25 -10.17 -1.44
N MET A 71 -0.33 -10.59 -0.16
CA MET A 71 0.18 -11.92 0.23
C MET A 71 -0.98 -12.75 0.75
N ILE A 72 -0.80 -14.07 0.64
CA ILE A 72 -1.77 -15.02 1.16
C ILE A 72 -1.02 -15.90 2.15
N ASN A 73 -1.57 -15.99 3.38
CA ASN A 73 -0.94 -16.81 4.42
C ASN A 73 -1.39 -18.26 4.32
N ASP A 74 -0.88 -19.11 5.23
CA ASP A 74 -1.17 -20.54 5.20
C ASP A 74 -2.64 -20.85 5.41
N ALA A 75 -3.37 -19.94 6.06
CA ALA A 75 -4.81 -20.13 6.27
C ALA A 75 -5.65 -19.65 5.08
N GLY A 76 -5.00 -19.18 4.02
CA GLY A 76 -5.71 -18.68 2.85
C GLY A 76 -6.17 -17.25 2.98
N GLN A 77 -5.77 -16.55 4.03
CA GLN A 77 -6.16 -15.16 4.22
C GLN A 77 -5.27 -14.24 3.41
N LYS A 78 -5.89 -13.24 2.79
CA LYS A 78 -5.20 -12.35 1.88
C LYS A 78 -4.99 -11.00 2.56
N GLY A 79 -3.80 -10.44 2.42
CA GLY A 79 -3.48 -9.12 2.93
C GLY A 79 -2.87 -8.25 1.85
N LEU A 80 -3.36 -7.02 1.71
CA LEU A 80 -2.76 -6.07 0.81
C LEU A 80 -1.52 -5.49 1.49
N LEU A 81 -0.41 -5.42 0.77
CA LEU A 81 0.83 -4.90 1.33
C LEU A 81 0.92 -3.39 1.15
N ALA A 82 1.32 -2.69 2.21
CA ALA A 82 1.58 -1.26 2.15
C ALA A 82 2.85 -0.98 2.95
N PHE A 83 3.49 0.15 2.65
CA PHE A 83 4.79 0.47 3.23
C PHE A 83 4.80 1.94 3.63
N THR A 84 5.50 2.25 4.73
CA THR A 84 5.59 3.62 5.22
C THR A 84 6.64 4.44 4.48
N GLY A 85 7.51 3.80 3.73
CA GLY A 85 8.54 4.49 2.97
C GLY A 85 9.23 3.57 2.00
N VAL A 86 10.04 4.14 1.12
CA VAL A 86 10.76 3.33 0.12
C VAL A 86 11.76 2.40 0.77
N ASP A 87 12.26 2.75 1.96
CA ASP A 87 13.21 1.88 2.66
C ASP A 87 12.53 0.58 3.10
N SER A 88 11.33 0.65 3.67
CA SER A 88 10.63 -0.56 4.08
C SER A 88 10.16 -1.37 2.87
N LEU A 89 9.81 -0.69 1.78
CA LEU A 89 9.49 -1.37 0.54
C LEU A 89 10.71 -2.13 0.02
N ALA A 90 11.87 -1.51 0.04
CA ALA A 90 13.10 -2.12 -0.48
C ALA A 90 13.56 -3.31 0.36
N ILE A 91 13.29 -3.29 1.67
CA ILE A 91 13.60 -4.45 2.50
C ILE A 91 12.81 -5.66 2.02
N TRP A 92 11.54 -5.43 1.64
CA TRP A 92 10.71 -6.49 1.14
C TRP A 92 11.11 -6.90 -0.28
N ASP A 93 11.27 -5.91 -1.17
CA ASP A 93 11.66 -6.17 -2.56
C ASP A 93 12.26 -4.90 -3.16
N PRO A 94 13.58 -4.85 -3.34
CA PRO A 94 14.22 -3.63 -3.84
C PRO A 94 13.86 -3.30 -5.29
N THR A 95 13.26 -4.23 -6.02
CA THR A 95 12.84 -3.97 -7.39
C THR A 95 11.38 -3.58 -7.51
N ALA A 96 10.66 -3.55 -6.39
CA ALA A 96 9.24 -3.24 -6.42
C ALA A 96 9.01 -1.80 -6.85
N ARG A 97 7.90 -1.60 -7.55
CA ARG A 97 7.54 -0.29 -8.06
C ARG A 97 6.56 0.37 -7.08
N PRO A 98 6.92 1.51 -6.48
CA PRO A 98 6.05 2.14 -5.49
C PRO A 98 5.02 3.05 -6.12
N VAL A 99 3.82 3.03 -5.55
CA VAL A 99 2.76 3.99 -5.89
C VAL A 99 2.23 4.58 -4.59
N PRO A 100 2.22 5.90 -4.44
CA PRO A 100 1.73 6.51 -3.22
C PRO A 100 0.21 6.53 -3.19
N VAL A 101 -0.33 6.21 -2.03
CA VAL A 101 -1.78 6.24 -1.79
C VAL A 101 -2.01 6.74 -0.38
N LEU A 102 -3.18 7.28 -0.12
CA LEU A 102 -3.57 7.56 1.26
C LEU A 102 -3.95 6.24 1.95
N GLY A 103 -3.80 6.20 3.27
CA GLY A 103 -4.17 5.00 4.02
C GLY A 103 -5.61 4.58 3.78
N ALA A 104 -6.53 5.55 3.70
CA ALA A 104 -7.92 5.22 3.40
C ALA A 104 -8.07 4.59 2.03
N GLU A 105 -7.32 5.06 1.04
CA GLU A 105 -7.35 4.48 -0.30
C GLU A 105 -6.81 3.06 -0.30
N ALA A 106 -5.74 2.83 0.45
CA ALA A 106 -5.17 1.49 0.55
C ALA A 106 -6.18 0.51 1.15
N ALA A 107 -6.89 0.95 2.18
CA ALA A 107 -7.91 0.11 2.82
C ALA A 107 -9.07 -0.18 1.86
N GLN A 108 -9.49 0.82 1.11
CA GLN A 108 -10.54 0.64 0.10
C GLN A 108 -10.11 -0.38 -0.95
N SER A 109 -8.88 -0.27 -1.42
CA SER A 109 -8.35 -1.21 -2.40
C SER A 109 -8.28 -2.62 -1.83
N ALA A 110 -7.90 -2.75 -0.57
CA ALA A 110 -7.85 -4.06 0.07
C ALA A 110 -9.24 -4.70 0.08
N ILE A 111 -10.24 -3.95 0.47
CA ILE A 111 -11.61 -4.46 0.55
C ILE A 111 -12.12 -4.86 -0.84
N VAL A 112 -11.93 -4.00 -1.83
CA VAL A 112 -12.37 -4.27 -3.20
C VAL A 112 -11.70 -5.51 -3.75
N ASP A 113 -10.44 -5.72 -3.40
CA ASP A 113 -9.66 -6.85 -3.90
C ASP A 113 -9.92 -8.13 -3.12
N GLY A 114 -10.81 -8.10 -2.14
CA GLY A 114 -11.13 -9.27 -1.35
C GLY A 114 -10.13 -9.57 -0.26
N ALA A 115 -9.24 -8.63 0.07
CA ALA A 115 -8.29 -8.83 1.14
C ALA A 115 -8.97 -8.62 2.49
N GLU A 116 -8.52 -9.36 3.48
CA GLU A 116 -9.06 -9.29 4.84
C GLU A 116 -8.24 -8.39 5.71
N ALA A 117 -7.09 -7.95 5.23
CA ALA A 117 -6.15 -7.16 6.02
C ALA A 117 -5.37 -6.21 5.14
N LEU A 118 -4.89 -5.14 5.76
CA LEU A 118 -3.86 -4.27 5.21
C LEU A 118 -2.62 -4.52 6.06
N VAL A 119 -1.54 -4.98 5.45
CA VAL A 119 -0.31 -5.33 6.16
C VAL A 119 0.72 -4.25 5.87
N ILE A 120 1.10 -3.52 6.91
CA ILE A 120 2.01 -2.38 6.78
C ILE A 120 3.39 -2.82 7.20
N ASP A 121 4.39 -2.52 6.35
CA ASP A 121 5.81 -2.80 6.60
C ASP A 121 6.04 -4.25 6.97
N VAL A 122 5.61 -5.15 6.09
CA VAL A 122 5.61 -6.60 6.35
C VAL A 122 7.01 -7.13 6.68
N ALA A 123 8.05 -6.55 6.10
CA ALA A 123 9.42 -6.98 6.33
C ALA A 123 10.17 -6.09 7.33
N GLY A 124 9.50 -5.15 7.94
CA GLY A 124 10.07 -4.25 8.92
C GLY A 124 10.12 -2.81 8.41
N PRO A 125 10.50 -1.86 9.25
CA PRO A 125 11.02 -2.04 10.62
C PRO A 125 9.95 -2.42 11.65
N GLN A 126 8.69 -1.98 11.46
CA GLN A 126 7.64 -2.29 12.42
C GLN A 126 6.41 -2.74 11.68
N ARG A 127 6.21 -4.04 11.62
CA ARG A 127 5.04 -4.61 10.97
C ARG A 127 3.78 -4.31 11.76
N TYR A 128 2.75 -3.88 11.05
CA TYR A 128 1.46 -3.62 11.66
C TYR A 128 0.35 -4.10 10.74
N VAL A 129 -0.67 -4.76 11.29
CA VAL A 129 -1.74 -5.35 10.50
C VAL A 129 -3.07 -4.72 10.91
N VAL A 130 -3.81 -4.23 9.92
CA VAL A 130 -5.15 -3.65 10.14
C VAL A 130 -6.16 -4.64 9.58
N THR A 131 -7.06 -5.12 10.43
CA THR A 131 -8.06 -6.10 10.02
C THR A 131 -9.42 -5.75 10.61
N GLY A 132 -10.45 -6.45 10.16
CA GLY A 132 -11.77 -6.40 10.75
C GLY A 132 -12.39 -5.02 10.69
N ILE A 133 -13.01 -4.63 11.81
CA ILE A 133 -13.68 -3.34 11.90
C ILE A 133 -12.70 -2.19 11.66
N ALA A 134 -11.47 -2.31 12.14
CA ALA A 134 -10.47 -1.27 11.94
C ALA A 134 -10.21 -1.04 10.45
N LEU A 135 -10.16 -2.10 9.66
CA LEU A 135 -9.95 -1.98 8.22
C LEU A 135 -11.13 -1.25 7.57
N VAL A 136 -12.34 -1.58 7.97
CA VAL A 136 -13.53 -0.91 7.45
C VAL A 136 -13.53 0.56 7.85
N GLU A 137 -13.20 0.85 9.11
CA GLU A 137 -13.13 2.24 9.56
C GLU A 137 -12.08 3.04 8.80
N LEU A 138 -10.94 2.41 8.54
CA LEU A 138 -9.87 3.08 7.79
C LEU A 138 -10.32 3.40 6.37
N ALA A 139 -11.12 2.54 5.77
CA ALA A 139 -11.57 2.71 4.39
C ALA A 139 -12.62 3.80 4.22
N VAL A 140 -13.28 4.19 5.31
CA VAL A 140 -14.33 5.20 5.22
C VAL A 140 -13.68 6.57 5.03
N ALA A 141 -14.06 7.25 3.97
CA ALA A 141 -13.57 8.60 3.73
C ALA A 141 -14.36 9.58 4.56
N ASP A 142 -13.68 10.56 5.11
CA ASP A 142 -14.35 11.61 5.90
C ASP A 142 -14.87 12.71 5.02
#